data_4cd276756e8f28fd0cd663aa655fbd6d
#
_entry.id   4cd276756e8f28fd0cd663aa655fbd6d
#
_cell.length_a   1.000
_cell.length_b   1.000
_cell.length_c   1.000
_cell.angle_alpha   90.00
_cell.angle_beta   90.00
_cell.angle_gamma   90.00
#
_symmetry.space_group_name_H-M   'P 1'
#
loop_
_entity.id
_entity.type
_entity.pdbx_description
1 polymer ?
#
loop_
_entity_poly.entity_id
_entity_poly.type
_entity_poly.pdbx_seq_one_letter_code
_entity_poly.pdbx_strand_id
1 'polypeptide(L)'
;EEQDADLQTLYKITPDGKVQVTMHFTPGKKPLSEMPRLGMRMILPAEYEMMTWLGRGPQETYADRKTGALIGLYNATVWEQFHPYVRAQETANHCDVRWVALRNAAGEGLLVVGEEPLSVSAWNFPMEDIEYRPSQMERRHGGSIQKKDMIWLNIDHKQMGVGGDNTWGAQVHPEYTITPHEWKYSFTLAPLAPEDDAAEQAHK
;
A
#
# COMPACT_ATOMS: atom_id res chain seq x y z
N GLU A 1 -23.77 -11.42 3.40
CA GLU A 1 -23.44 -12.80 2.99
C GLU A 1 -22.08 -13.15 3.56
N GLU A 2 -21.98 -14.28 4.26
CA GLU A 2 -20.71 -14.81 4.75
C GLU A 2 -19.84 -15.20 3.55
N GLN A 3 -18.68 -14.59 3.42
CA GLN A 3 -17.70 -14.93 2.39
C GLN A 3 -16.90 -16.14 2.86
N ASP A 4 -16.81 -17.15 2.02
CA ASP A 4 -16.14 -18.40 2.30
C ASP A 4 -14.67 -18.31 1.83
N ALA A 5 -13.78 -17.90 2.72
CA ALA A 5 -12.34 -17.82 2.47
C ALA A 5 -11.55 -17.93 3.77
N ASP A 6 -10.37 -18.53 3.69
CA ASP A 6 -9.41 -18.59 4.78
C ASP A 6 -8.27 -17.58 4.57
N LEU A 7 -7.91 -16.87 5.64
CA LEU A 7 -6.76 -16.01 5.70
C LEU A 7 -5.87 -16.41 6.88
N GLN A 8 -4.69 -16.91 6.59
CA GLN A 8 -3.68 -17.24 7.59
C GLN A 8 -2.57 -16.21 7.55
N THR A 9 -2.19 -15.70 8.72
CA THR A 9 -1.04 -14.80 8.86
C THR A 9 -0.06 -15.39 9.87
N LEU A 10 1.17 -15.60 9.42
CA LEU A 10 2.27 -16.08 10.25
C LEU A 10 3.23 -14.95 10.53
N TYR A 11 3.56 -14.75 11.80
CA TYR A 11 4.58 -13.81 12.26
C TYR A 11 5.77 -14.60 12.82
N LYS A 12 6.97 -14.36 12.26
CA LYS A 12 8.22 -14.90 12.77
C LYS A 12 9.08 -13.74 13.26
N ILE A 13 9.27 -13.69 14.57
CA ILE A 13 10.05 -12.64 15.25
C ILE A 13 11.46 -13.17 15.50
N THR A 14 12.48 -12.39 15.15
CA THR A 14 13.89 -12.73 15.34
C THR A 14 14.53 -11.89 16.45
N PRO A 15 15.64 -12.35 17.07
CA PRO A 15 16.27 -11.64 18.19
C PRO A 15 16.78 -10.23 17.86
N ASP A 16 17.03 -9.93 16.59
CA ASP A 16 17.42 -8.61 16.09
C ASP A 16 16.24 -7.64 15.89
N GLY A 17 15.04 -8.05 16.34
CA GLY A 17 13.83 -7.22 16.29
C GLY A 17 13.10 -7.23 14.96
N LYS A 18 13.53 -8.00 13.98
CA LYS A 18 12.83 -8.15 12.71
C LYS A 18 11.59 -9.02 12.87
N VAL A 19 10.56 -8.72 12.10
CA VAL A 19 9.32 -9.49 12.04
C VAL A 19 9.04 -9.86 10.58
N GLN A 20 9.25 -11.11 10.24
CA GLN A 20 8.81 -11.66 8.96
C GLN A 20 7.32 -11.97 9.04
N VAL A 21 6.55 -11.41 8.12
CA VAL A 21 5.11 -11.60 7.98
C VAL A 21 4.85 -12.40 6.72
N THR A 22 4.14 -13.52 6.84
CA THR A 22 3.67 -14.30 5.69
C THR A 22 2.16 -14.37 5.73
N MET A 23 1.52 -13.95 4.66
CA MET A 23 0.07 -14.06 4.49
C MET A 23 -0.24 -15.13 3.45
N HIS A 24 -1.21 -15.97 3.76
CA HIS A 24 -1.75 -16.98 2.87
C HIS A 24 -3.28 -16.86 2.81
N PHE A 25 -3.79 -16.54 1.63
CA PHE A 25 -5.22 -16.47 1.34
C PHE A 25 -5.62 -17.68 0.52
N THR A 26 -6.68 -18.37 0.95
CA THR A 26 -7.25 -19.52 0.24
C THR A 26 -8.75 -19.26 0.05
N PRO A 27 -9.24 -19.14 -1.20
CA PRO A 27 -10.67 -18.98 -1.46
C PRO A 27 -11.40 -20.25 -1.10
N GLY A 28 -12.61 -20.12 -0.59
CA GLY A 28 -13.50 -21.24 -0.31
C GLY A 28 -14.22 -21.74 -1.57
N LYS A 29 -15.32 -22.45 -1.35
CA LYS A 29 -16.09 -23.08 -2.43
C LYS A 29 -17.05 -22.13 -3.16
N LYS A 30 -17.43 -21.03 -2.51
CA LYS A 30 -18.35 -20.04 -3.10
C LYS A 30 -17.57 -19.11 -4.04
N PRO A 31 -18.14 -18.75 -5.18
CA PRO A 31 -17.50 -17.73 -6.05
C PRO A 31 -17.34 -16.42 -5.30
N LEU A 32 -16.12 -15.89 -5.30
CA LEU A 32 -15.80 -14.56 -4.80
C LEU A 32 -15.70 -13.58 -5.97
N SER A 33 -16.04 -12.33 -5.72
CA SER A 33 -15.75 -11.26 -6.67
C SER A 33 -14.26 -10.97 -6.74
N GLU A 34 -13.83 -10.26 -7.78
CA GLU A 34 -12.49 -9.72 -7.87
C GLU A 34 -12.17 -8.84 -6.64
N MET A 35 -10.92 -8.92 -6.19
CA MET A 35 -10.45 -8.19 -5.03
C MET A 35 -9.82 -6.86 -5.47
N PRO A 36 -10.20 -5.73 -4.89
CA PRO A 36 -9.55 -4.46 -5.23
C PRO A 36 -8.11 -4.38 -4.70
N ARG A 37 -7.83 -5.12 -3.63
CA ARG A 37 -6.54 -5.08 -2.93
C ARG A 37 -6.32 -6.38 -2.16
N LEU A 38 -5.09 -6.87 -2.19
CA LEU A 38 -4.64 -8.02 -1.40
C LEU A 38 -3.39 -7.64 -0.62
N GLY A 39 -3.53 -7.46 0.68
CA GLY A 39 -2.42 -7.00 1.50
C GLY A 39 -2.77 -6.80 2.96
N MET A 40 -1.88 -6.11 3.65
CA MET A 40 -2.01 -5.75 5.07
C MET A 40 -1.91 -4.25 5.23
N ARG A 41 -2.57 -3.75 6.27
CA ARG A 41 -2.47 -2.36 6.71
C ARG A 41 -1.95 -2.30 8.14
N MET A 42 -1.11 -1.32 8.39
CA MET A 42 -0.72 -0.94 9.75
C MET A 42 -0.85 0.56 9.93
N ILE A 43 -0.91 0.99 11.20
CA ILE A 43 -0.99 2.41 11.55
C ILE A 43 0.28 2.78 12.29
N LEU A 44 0.88 3.90 11.91
CA LEU A 44 2.07 4.48 12.52
C LEU A 44 1.75 5.87 13.07
N PRO A 45 2.48 6.36 14.09
CA PRO A 45 2.45 7.76 14.50
C PRO A 45 2.82 8.68 13.33
N ALA A 46 2.19 9.87 13.27
CA ALA A 46 2.40 10.83 12.19
C ALA A 46 3.85 11.34 12.08
N GLU A 47 4.63 11.26 13.16
CA GLU A 47 6.04 11.67 13.17
C GLU A 47 6.92 10.87 12.20
N TYR A 48 6.52 9.66 11.79
CA TYR A 48 7.25 8.83 10.80
C TYR A 48 6.90 9.23 9.35
N GLU A 49 6.73 10.50 9.09
CA GLU A 49 6.21 11.01 7.82
C GLU A 49 7.20 11.01 6.65
N MET A 50 8.50 10.89 6.89
CA MET A 50 9.50 10.85 5.82
C MET A 50 9.56 9.45 5.22
N MET A 51 9.02 9.31 4.02
CA MET A 51 8.99 8.03 3.29
C MET A 51 10.08 8.02 2.21
N THR A 52 10.90 6.96 2.21
CA THR A 52 11.88 6.64 1.16
C THR A 52 11.58 5.27 0.61
N TRP A 53 11.58 5.09 -0.71
CA TRP A 53 11.32 3.78 -1.31
C TRP A 53 12.18 3.49 -2.53
N LEU A 54 12.49 2.22 -2.72
CA LEU A 54 13.07 1.67 -3.95
C LEU A 54 11.95 0.99 -4.74
N GLY A 55 11.46 1.65 -5.76
CA GLY A 55 10.30 1.21 -6.53
C GLY A 55 10.00 2.16 -7.68
N ARG A 56 8.78 2.12 -8.21
CA ARG A 56 8.36 3.06 -9.23
C ARG A 56 7.99 4.41 -8.62
N GLY A 57 8.31 5.48 -9.34
CA GLY A 57 8.06 6.85 -8.91
C GLY A 57 8.59 7.90 -9.91
N PRO A 58 8.65 9.18 -9.48
CA PRO A 58 8.24 9.69 -8.16
C PRO A 58 6.72 9.75 -7.94
N GLN A 59 5.93 9.85 -9.04
CA GLN A 59 4.47 9.90 -8.98
C GLN A 59 3.85 8.56 -8.61
N GLU A 60 2.59 8.60 -8.19
CA GLU A 60 1.83 7.38 -7.92
C GLU A 60 1.73 6.47 -9.16
N THR A 61 1.68 5.18 -8.92
CA THR A 61 1.57 4.16 -9.97
C THR A 61 0.60 3.06 -9.55
N TYR A 62 -0.08 2.47 -10.53
CA TYR A 62 -1.01 1.35 -10.37
C TYR A 62 -0.70 0.28 -11.42
N ALA A 63 -1.21 -0.93 -11.28
CA ALA A 63 -0.92 -2.03 -12.17
C ALA A 63 -1.11 -1.68 -13.65
N ASP A 64 -2.17 -0.91 -13.96
CA ASP A 64 -2.53 -0.42 -15.28
C ASP A 64 -1.96 0.97 -15.64
N ARG A 65 -1.22 1.60 -14.73
CA ARG A 65 -0.68 2.96 -14.89
C ARG A 65 0.71 3.08 -14.25
N LYS A 66 1.69 2.34 -14.74
CA LYS A 66 3.05 2.33 -14.19
C LYS A 66 4.17 2.45 -15.22
N THR A 67 3.87 2.30 -16.51
CA THR A 67 4.88 2.24 -17.56
C THR A 67 5.69 3.53 -17.68
N GLY A 68 5.06 4.69 -17.40
CA GLY A 68 5.72 6.01 -17.45
C GLY A 68 6.58 6.34 -16.22
N ALA A 69 6.62 5.47 -15.20
CA ALA A 69 7.40 5.67 -13.99
C ALA A 69 8.61 4.73 -13.97
N LEU A 70 9.79 5.27 -13.73
CA LEU A 70 11.01 4.49 -13.64
C LEU A 70 11.16 3.88 -12.25
N ILE A 71 11.85 2.75 -12.17
CA ILE A 71 12.32 2.21 -10.89
C ILE A 71 13.54 3.03 -10.46
N GLY A 72 13.48 3.53 -9.24
CA GLY A 72 14.52 4.37 -8.66
C GLY A 72 14.37 4.48 -7.15
N LEU A 73 15.30 5.19 -6.54
CA LEU A 73 15.24 5.58 -5.14
C LEU A 73 14.58 6.97 -5.05
N TYR A 74 13.46 7.02 -4.36
CA TYR A 74 12.67 8.24 -4.20
C TYR A 74 12.41 8.53 -2.73
N ASN A 75 12.14 9.79 -2.42
CA ASN A 75 11.72 10.24 -1.11
C ASN A 75 10.69 11.38 -1.22
N ALA A 76 9.76 11.40 -0.29
CA ALA A 76 8.78 12.47 -0.09
C ALA A 76 8.16 12.31 1.29
N THR A 77 7.51 13.33 1.80
CA THR A 77 6.63 13.13 2.96
C THR A 77 5.38 12.36 2.52
N VAL A 78 4.76 11.64 3.46
CA VAL A 78 3.51 10.92 3.21
C VAL A 78 2.43 11.85 2.65
N TRP A 79 2.35 13.09 3.17
CA TRP A 79 1.35 14.06 2.73
C TRP A 79 1.61 14.59 1.32
N GLU A 80 2.85 14.79 0.91
CA GLU A 80 3.20 15.25 -0.44
C GLU A 80 2.82 14.26 -1.54
N GLN A 81 2.69 12.98 -1.21
CA GLN A 81 2.30 11.95 -2.17
C GLN A 81 0.78 11.91 -2.40
N PHE A 82 -0.01 12.48 -1.50
CA PHE A 82 -1.45 12.55 -1.65
C PHE A 82 -1.85 13.44 -2.83
N HIS A 83 -2.52 12.86 -3.83
CA HIS A 83 -3.13 13.61 -4.91
C HIS A 83 -4.62 13.86 -4.61
N PRO A 84 -5.04 15.13 -4.44
CA PRO A 84 -6.42 15.47 -4.09
C PRO A 84 -7.33 15.43 -5.32
N TYR A 85 -7.60 14.25 -5.85
CA TYR A 85 -8.55 14.08 -6.94
C TYR A 85 -9.87 14.77 -6.64
N VAL A 86 -10.52 15.35 -7.67
CA VAL A 86 -11.81 16.05 -7.52
C VAL A 86 -12.83 15.18 -6.78
N ARG A 87 -12.93 13.92 -7.16
CA ARG A 87 -13.63 12.90 -6.38
C ARG A 87 -12.60 12.16 -5.53
N ALA A 88 -12.80 12.15 -4.20
CA ALA A 88 -11.94 11.38 -3.31
C ALA A 88 -11.94 9.89 -3.72
N GLN A 89 -10.76 9.32 -3.92
CA GLN A 89 -10.56 7.98 -4.42
C GLN A 89 -9.14 7.49 -4.08
N GLU A 90 -8.79 6.28 -4.52
CA GLU A 90 -7.45 5.70 -4.38
C GLU A 90 -6.36 6.67 -4.86
N THR A 91 -5.26 6.77 -4.11
CA THR A 91 -4.17 7.72 -4.34
C THR A 91 -2.86 7.26 -3.71
N ALA A 92 -1.74 7.80 -4.15
CA ALA A 92 -0.41 7.65 -3.58
C ALA A 92 0.16 6.22 -3.57
N ASN A 93 -0.34 5.33 -4.42
CA ASN A 93 0.22 3.99 -4.52
C ASN A 93 1.51 3.97 -5.34
N HIS A 94 2.48 3.14 -4.93
CA HIS A 94 3.71 2.85 -5.67
C HIS A 94 3.82 1.37 -5.95
N CYS A 95 3.97 1.01 -7.23
CA CYS A 95 4.17 -0.36 -7.68
C CYS A 95 5.64 -0.75 -7.69
N ASP A 96 5.87 -2.06 -7.73
CA ASP A 96 7.20 -2.67 -7.88
C ASP A 96 8.17 -2.18 -6.79
N VAL A 97 7.68 -2.00 -5.56
CA VAL A 97 8.47 -1.55 -4.40
C VAL A 97 9.21 -2.74 -3.81
N ARG A 98 10.56 -2.66 -3.78
CA ARG A 98 11.42 -3.67 -3.17
C ARG A 98 11.47 -3.49 -1.67
N TRP A 99 11.62 -2.21 -1.26
CA TRP A 99 11.57 -1.82 0.13
C TRP A 99 11.07 -0.39 0.27
N VAL A 100 10.52 -0.09 1.43
CA VAL A 100 10.12 1.24 1.85
C VAL A 100 10.51 1.48 3.30
N ALA A 101 11.01 2.67 3.60
CA ALA A 101 11.34 3.12 4.93
C ALA A 101 10.52 4.36 5.29
N LEU A 102 9.96 4.38 6.50
CA LEU A 102 9.34 5.57 7.08
C LEU A 102 10.15 5.99 8.31
N ARG A 103 10.55 7.27 8.37
CA ARG A 103 11.42 7.80 9.42
C ARG A 103 10.82 9.04 10.07
N ASN A 104 11.12 9.22 11.36
CA ASN A 104 10.87 10.46 12.09
C ASN A 104 12.05 11.46 11.94
N ALA A 105 11.89 12.64 12.51
CA ALA A 105 12.93 13.69 12.46
C ALA A 105 14.24 13.31 13.20
N ALA A 106 14.20 12.34 14.11
CA ALA A 106 15.39 11.83 14.77
C ALA A 106 16.14 10.78 13.93
N GLY A 107 15.57 10.35 12.79
CA GLY A 107 16.13 9.33 11.92
C GLY A 107 15.72 7.90 12.29
N GLU A 108 15.02 7.70 13.39
CA GLU A 108 14.44 6.40 13.77
C GLU A 108 13.30 6.02 12.82
N GLY A 109 13.09 4.73 12.56
CA GLY A 109 12.08 4.36 11.59
C GLY A 109 11.73 2.89 11.52
N LEU A 110 10.88 2.62 10.53
CA LEU A 110 10.46 1.28 10.14
C LEU A 110 10.86 1.05 8.69
N LEU A 111 11.53 -0.06 8.44
CA LEU A 111 11.81 -0.59 7.11
C LEU A 111 10.87 -1.75 6.81
N VAL A 112 10.30 -1.75 5.62
CA VAL A 112 9.52 -2.87 5.07
C VAL A 112 10.24 -3.38 3.84
N VAL A 113 10.56 -4.65 3.80
CA VAL A 113 11.24 -5.32 2.67
C VAL A 113 10.35 -6.43 2.15
N GLY A 114 9.96 -6.38 0.87
CA GLY A 114 9.21 -7.46 0.22
C GLY A 114 10.12 -8.62 -0.19
N GLU A 115 9.67 -9.85 -0.02
CA GLU A 115 10.31 -11.00 -0.69
C GLU A 115 10.11 -10.93 -2.21
N GLU A 116 8.97 -10.41 -2.62
CA GLU A 116 8.64 -10.01 -3.98
C GLU A 116 8.30 -8.52 -4.02
N PRO A 117 8.35 -7.86 -5.19
CA PRO A 117 7.96 -6.46 -5.29
C PRO A 117 6.53 -6.22 -4.79
N LEU A 118 6.38 -5.26 -3.90
CA LEU A 118 5.13 -4.88 -3.25
C LEU A 118 4.42 -3.73 -3.99
N SER A 119 3.16 -3.55 -3.64
CA SER A 119 2.38 -2.35 -3.91
C SER A 119 2.20 -1.61 -2.58
N VAL A 120 2.67 -0.37 -2.48
CA VAL A 120 2.73 0.35 -1.19
C VAL A 120 2.08 1.71 -1.33
N SER A 121 1.23 2.06 -0.38
CA SER A 121 0.72 3.43 -0.20
C SER A 121 0.72 3.82 1.27
N ALA A 122 0.95 5.10 1.54
CA ALA A 122 0.88 5.65 2.88
C ALA A 122 0.01 6.92 2.87
N TRP A 123 -0.90 7.05 3.84
CA TRP A 123 -1.84 8.15 3.93
C TRP A 123 -1.90 8.73 5.34
N ASN A 124 -2.07 10.05 5.46
CA ASN A 124 -2.41 10.68 6.73
C ASN A 124 -3.92 10.73 7.00
N PHE A 125 -4.68 9.80 6.44
CA PHE A 125 -6.13 9.64 6.62
C PHE A 125 -6.52 8.18 6.43
N PRO A 126 -7.61 7.70 7.04
CA PRO A 126 -8.10 6.34 6.86
C PRO A 126 -8.77 6.19 5.49
N MET A 127 -8.86 4.96 4.99
CA MET A 127 -9.49 4.63 3.71
C MET A 127 -10.94 5.12 3.63
N GLU A 128 -11.64 5.14 4.75
CA GLU A 128 -13.03 5.58 4.86
C GLU A 128 -13.23 7.05 4.45
N ASP A 129 -12.17 7.85 4.50
CA ASP A 129 -12.24 9.27 4.08
C ASP A 129 -12.25 9.42 2.55
N ILE A 130 -11.74 8.43 1.81
CA ILE A 130 -11.74 8.40 0.34
C ILE A 130 -12.72 7.37 -0.25
N GLU A 131 -13.38 6.57 0.58
CA GLU A 131 -14.33 5.56 0.15
C GLU A 131 -15.63 6.19 -0.36
N TYR A 132 -16.10 5.73 -1.51
CA TYR A 132 -17.41 6.12 -2.02
C TYR A 132 -18.53 5.39 -1.27
N ARG A 133 -19.39 6.17 -0.61
CA ARG A 133 -20.59 5.67 0.07
C ARG A 133 -21.83 6.29 -0.55
N PRO A 134 -22.61 5.54 -1.35
CA PRO A 134 -23.81 6.06 -2.03
C PRO A 134 -24.86 6.66 -1.07
N SER A 135 -24.91 6.16 0.17
CA SER A 135 -25.84 6.61 1.21
C SER A 135 -25.44 7.93 1.89
N GLN A 136 -24.23 8.43 1.66
CA GLN A 136 -23.77 9.71 2.19
C GLN A 136 -24.06 10.79 1.16
N MET A 137 -24.98 11.69 1.48
CA MET A 137 -25.31 12.84 0.63
C MET A 137 -24.14 13.82 0.47
N GLU A 138 -23.14 13.75 1.33
CA GLU A 138 -21.94 14.56 1.24
C GLU A 138 -21.00 14.01 0.16
N ARG A 139 -20.89 14.75 -0.92
CA ARG A 139 -19.86 14.51 -1.92
C ARG A 139 -18.52 14.93 -1.36
N ARG A 140 -17.71 13.96 -0.97
CA ARG A 140 -16.34 14.25 -0.54
C ARG A 140 -15.49 14.60 -1.76
N HIS A 141 -14.82 15.73 -1.69
CA HIS A 141 -13.79 16.13 -2.65
C HIS A 141 -12.41 15.84 -2.04
N GLY A 142 -11.46 15.44 -2.87
CA GLY A 142 -10.09 15.19 -2.40
C GLY A 142 -9.49 16.39 -1.67
N GLY A 143 -9.75 17.61 -2.14
CA GLY A 143 -9.30 18.83 -1.48
C GLY A 143 -9.95 19.12 -0.11
N SER A 144 -10.97 18.38 0.32
CA SER A 144 -11.56 18.50 1.65
C SER A 144 -11.02 17.46 2.66
N ILE A 145 -10.19 16.52 2.20
CA ILE A 145 -9.54 15.55 3.07
C ILE A 145 -8.59 16.26 4.02
N GLN A 146 -8.66 15.93 5.29
CA GLN A 146 -7.84 16.54 6.33
C GLN A 146 -6.72 15.59 6.76
N LYS A 147 -5.49 16.12 6.85
CA LYS A 147 -4.34 15.42 7.45
C LYS A 147 -4.67 15.10 8.91
N LYS A 148 -4.54 13.83 9.29
CA LYS A 148 -4.70 13.35 10.67
C LYS A 148 -3.35 13.04 11.29
N ASP A 149 -3.33 12.90 12.61
CA ASP A 149 -2.12 12.63 13.41
C ASP A 149 -1.74 11.14 13.43
N MET A 150 -1.86 10.48 12.29
CA MET A 150 -1.54 9.07 12.08
C MET A 150 -1.15 8.85 10.62
N ILE A 151 -0.45 7.76 10.35
CA ILE A 151 -0.14 7.27 9.01
C ILE A 151 -0.74 5.88 8.85
N TRP A 152 -1.58 5.68 7.84
CA TRP A 152 -2.08 4.39 7.40
C TRP A 152 -1.16 3.88 6.28
N LEU A 153 -0.32 2.91 6.61
CA LEU A 153 0.61 2.27 5.69
C LEU A 153 -0.02 0.98 5.15
N ASN A 154 -0.25 0.92 3.85
CA ASN A 154 -0.70 -0.28 3.15
C ASN A 154 0.52 -0.98 2.56
N ILE A 155 0.66 -2.26 2.88
CA ILE A 155 1.73 -3.15 2.43
C ILE A 155 1.04 -4.27 1.67
N ASP A 156 0.84 -4.07 0.38
CA ASP A 156 0.05 -4.99 -0.43
C ASP A 156 0.94 -5.87 -1.30
N HIS A 157 0.53 -7.11 -1.45
CA HIS A 157 1.05 -7.96 -2.52
C HIS A 157 0.64 -7.36 -3.87
N LYS A 158 -0.64 -7.01 -3.99
CA LYS A 158 -1.22 -6.43 -5.20
C LYS A 158 -2.30 -5.39 -4.89
N GLN A 159 -2.33 -4.37 -5.70
CA GLN A 159 -3.42 -3.42 -5.88
C GLN A 159 -3.92 -3.57 -7.31
N MET A 160 -5.22 -3.73 -7.53
CA MET A 160 -5.80 -3.78 -8.87
C MET A 160 -5.59 -2.46 -9.63
N GLY A 161 -5.74 -2.49 -10.94
CA GLY A 161 -5.78 -1.29 -11.77
C GLY A 161 -6.93 -0.36 -11.37
N VAL A 162 -6.79 0.92 -11.66
CA VAL A 162 -7.74 1.98 -11.27
C VAL A 162 -8.40 2.66 -12.47
N GLY A 163 -7.99 2.35 -13.70
CA GLY A 163 -8.48 2.96 -14.92
C GLY A 163 -9.29 2.01 -15.80
N GLY A 164 -10.22 2.57 -16.58
CA GLY A 164 -10.89 1.91 -17.68
C GLY A 164 -10.71 2.71 -18.96
N ASP A 165 -11.14 2.18 -20.10
CA ASP A 165 -10.97 2.82 -21.41
C ASP A 165 -11.77 4.12 -21.56
N ASN A 166 -12.73 4.37 -20.67
CA ASN A 166 -13.55 5.57 -20.69
C ASN A 166 -14.12 5.89 -19.30
N THR A 167 -14.76 7.06 -19.17
CA THR A 167 -15.38 7.54 -17.93
C THR A 167 -16.84 7.10 -17.76
N TRP A 168 -17.36 6.25 -18.64
CA TRP A 168 -18.77 5.82 -18.68
C TRP A 168 -19.01 4.46 -18.02
N GLY A 169 -18.05 4.00 -17.21
CA GLY A 169 -18.18 2.76 -16.45
C GLY A 169 -17.43 1.56 -17.05
N ALA A 170 -16.52 1.78 -18.00
CA ALA A 170 -15.60 0.75 -18.43
C ALA A 170 -14.80 0.26 -17.22
N GLN A 171 -14.78 -1.07 -17.04
CA GLN A 171 -14.02 -1.70 -15.98
C GLN A 171 -12.53 -1.75 -16.34
N VAL A 172 -11.71 -1.99 -15.33
CA VAL A 172 -10.28 -2.31 -15.48
C VAL A 172 -10.13 -3.55 -16.38
N HIS A 173 -9.11 -3.55 -17.24
CA HIS A 173 -8.83 -4.73 -18.06
C HIS A 173 -8.52 -5.95 -17.20
N PRO A 174 -8.92 -7.17 -17.64
CA PRO A 174 -8.80 -8.40 -16.82
C PRO A 174 -7.39 -8.68 -16.31
N GLU A 175 -6.35 -8.34 -17.06
CA GLU A 175 -4.94 -8.54 -16.66
C GLU A 175 -4.51 -7.67 -15.48
N TYR A 176 -5.28 -6.63 -15.14
CA TYR A 176 -5.03 -5.74 -14.00
C TYR A 176 -5.98 -5.97 -12.84
N THR A 177 -6.82 -7.01 -12.89
CA THR A 177 -7.69 -7.42 -11.81
C THR A 177 -6.98 -8.42 -10.89
N ILE A 178 -7.49 -8.59 -9.67
CA ILE A 178 -7.02 -9.59 -8.73
C ILE A 178 -8.11 -10.64 -8.58
N THR A 179 -7.95 -11.74 -9.29
CA THR A 179 -8.91 -12.85 -9.20
C THR A 179 -8.73 -13.62 -7.90
N PRO A 180 -9.83 -14.12 -7.29
CA PRO A 180 -9.77 -14.88 -6.05
C PRO A 180 -9.28 -16.31 -6.30
N HIS A 181 -7.97 -16.52 -6.23
CA HIS A 181 -7.34 -17.83 -6.17
C HIS A 181 -6.41 -17.90 -4.96
N GLU A 182 -5.67 -18.96 -4.79
CA GLU A 182 -4.70 -19.08 -3.70
C GLU A 182 -3.58 -18.05 -3.90
N TRP A 183 -3.38 -17.20 -2.87
CA TRP A 183 -2.34 -16.19 -2.85
C TRP A 183 -1.46 -16.35 -1.64
N LYS A 184 -0.17 -16.18 -1.82
CA LYS A 184 0.80 -16.11 -0.72
C LYS A 184 1.80 -15.01 -1.00
N TYR A 185 2.10 -14.18 0.00
CA TYR A 185 3.19 -13.22 -0.06
C TYR A 185 3.81 -13.02 1.31
N SER A 186 5.04 -12.52 1.32
CA SER A 186 5.80 -12.28 2.53
C SER A 186 6.55 -10.95 2.45
N PHE A 187 6.73 -10.34 3.61
CA PHE A 187 7.57 -9.17 3.78
C PHE A 187 8.19 -9.18 5.17
N THR A 188 9.27 -8.42 5.34
CA THR A 188 9.94 -8.25 6.63
C THR A 188 9.78 -6.82 7.11
N LEU A 189 9.39 -6.65 8.36
CA LEU A 189 9.45 -5.39 9.11
C LEU A 189 10.76 -5.38 9.90
N ALA A 190 11.53 -4.30 9.79
CA ALA A 190 12.76 -4.12 10.54
C ALA A 190 12.80 -2.71 11.16
N PRO A 191 13.21 -2.58 12.44
CA PRO A 191 13.46 -1.27 13.02
C PRO A 191 14.68 -0.61 12.34
N LEU A 192 14.66 0.72 12.22
CA LEU A 192 15.79 1.51 11.74
C LEU A 192 16.26 2.44 12.85
N ALA A 193 17.54 2.37 13.18
CA ALA A 193 18.21 3.39 14.00
C ALA A 193 18.61 4.59 13.14
N PRO A 194 18.91 5.75 13.74
CA PRO A 194 19.29 6.97 13.00
C PRO A 194 20.49 6.80 12.07
N GLU A 195 21.45 5.95 12.45
CA GLU A 195 22.68 5.68 11.70
C GLU A 195 22.52 4.62 10.60
N ASP A 196 21.40 3.90 10.56
CA ASP A 196 21.18 2.84 9.58
C ASP A 196 20.95 3.38 8.18
N ASP A 197 21.61 2.80 7.19
CA ASP A 197 21.24 2.95 5.78
C ASP A 197 20.15 1.96 5.43
N ALA A 198 18.98 2.46 5.00
CA ALA A 198 17.83 1.62 4.71
C ALA A 198 18.09 0.65 3.54
N ALA A 199 18.87 1.06 2.54
CA ALA A 199 19.22 0.19 1.41
C ALA A 199 20.15 -0.95 1.84
N GLU A 200 21.15 -0.66 2.70
CA GLU A 200 22.02 -1.70 3.28
C GLU A 200 21.25 -2.67 4.17
N GLN A 201 20.31 -2.14 5.01
CA GLN A 201 19.48 -2.98 5.88
C GLN A 201 18.51 -3.87 5.08
N ALA A 202 18.04 -3.40 3.93
CA ALA A 202 17.15 -4.17 3.07
C ALA A 202 17.83 -5.39 2.40
N HIS A 203 19.17 -5.45 2.40
CA HIS A 203 19.95 -6.56 1.84
C HIS A 203 20.41 -7.59 2.89
N LYS A 204 20.15 -7.33 4.16
CA LYS A 204 20.48 -8.23 5.29
C LYS A 204 19.32 -9.15 5.65
#